data_49d57980e8e0aff01dc21b9466c5da57
#
_entry.id   49d57980e8e0aff01dc21b9466c5da57
#
_cell.length_a   1.000
_cell.length_b   1.000
_cell.length_c   1.000
_cell.angle_alpha   90.00
_cell.angle_beta   90.00
_cell.angle_gamma   90.00
#
_symmetry.space_group_name_H-M   'P 1'
#
loop_
_entity.id
_entity.type
_entity.pdbx_description
1 polymer ?
#
loop_
_entity_poly.entity_id
_entity_poly.type
_entity_poly.pdbx_seq_one_letter_code
_entity_poly.pdbx_strand_id
1 'polypeptide(L)'
;MEISKFLKYSLLIDGLVALIYGLVMLLIPEIHANAFGFPYEEFADRFIGALFIGFAIGNILAYRASSWENVEFVVYMNITFLILGLFVELYSIAVAILPMVAFAQVVLTVFLLILFIYAYYEAKMKQT
;
A
#
# COMPACT_ATOMS: atom_id res chain seq x y z
N MET A 1 9.83 16.84 14.97
CA MET A 1 8.87 16.15 15.86
C MET A 1 9.09 14.66 15.74
N GLU A 2 9.12 13.98 16.86
CA GLU A 2 9.27 12.52 16.85
C GLU A 2 8.07 11.83 16.22
N ILE A 3 8.34 10.73 15.52
CA ILE A 3 7.28 9.89 14.97
C ILE A 3 6.69 9.00 16.07
N SER A 4 5.37 8.87 16.06
CA SER A 4 4.67 7.99 16.98
C SER A 4 5.01 6.51 16.71
N LYS A 5 4.91 5.68 17.73
CA LYS A 5 5.04 4.23 17.56
C LYS A 5 3.99 3.69 16.59
N PHE A 6 2.79 4.27 16.61
CA PHE A 6 1.72 3.88 15.71
C PHE A 6 2.10 4.11 14.24
N LEU A 7 2.65 5.30 13.92
CA LEU A 7 3.12 5.58 12.55
C LEU A 7 4.25 4.64 12.16
N LYS A 8 5.20 4.39 13.05
CA LYS A 8 6.29 3.42 12.77
C LYS A 8 5.76 2.05 12.41
N TYR A 9 4.81 1.51 13.19
CA TYR A 9 4.22 0.21 12.88
C TYR A 9 3.40 0.24 11.61
N SER A 10 2.68 1.32 11.33
CA SER A 10 1.94 1.47 10.07
C SER A 10 2.88 1.41 8.85
N LEU A 11 4.01 2.12 8.91
CA LEU A 11 5.04 2.09 7.87
C LEU A 11 5.65 0.69 7.71
N LEU A 12 5.92 0.01 8.82
CA LEU A 12 6.46 -1.35 8.77
C LEU A 12 5.47 -2.34 8.18
N ILE A 13 4.22 -2.29 8.60
CA ILE A 13 3.15 -3.19 8.10
C ILE A 13 2.99 -2.98 6.60
N ASP A 14 2.82 -1.74 6.17
CA ASP A 14 2.66 -1.43 4.76
C ASP A 14 3.90 -1.81 3.95
N GLY A 15 5.10 -1.55 4.49
CA GLY A 15 6.35 -1.96 3.86
C GLY A 15 6.46 -3.47 3.68
N LEU A 16 6.05 -4.27 4.67
CA LEU A 16 6.05 -5.73 4.58
C LEU A 16 4.99 -6.25 3.60
N VAL A 17 3.78 -5.68 3.63
CA VAL A 17 2.72 -6.01 2.67
C VAL A 17 3.18 -5.70 1.25
N ALA A 18 3.74 -4.51 1.02
CA ALA A 18 4.24 -4.11 -0.29
C ALA A 18 5.41 -4.99 -0.75
N LEU A 19 6.29 -5.42 0.15
CA LEU A 19 7.40 -6.31 -0.17
C LEU A 19 6.89 -7.69 -0.62
N ILE A 20 5.96 -8.27 0.14
CA ILE A 20 5.37 -9.58 -0.21
C ILE A 20 4.64 -9.50 -1.55
N TYR A 21 3.78 -8.49 -1.71
CA TYR A 21 3.06 -8.24 -2.95
C TYR A 21 4.01 -8.04 -4.13
N GLY A 22 5.03 -7.21 -3.94
CA GLY A 22 6.03 -6.91 -4.94
C GLY A 22 6.82 -8.14 -5.38
N LEU A 23 7.23 -8.99 -4.45
CA LEU A 23 7.93 -10.22 -4.76
C LEU A 23 7.03 -11.21 -5.52
N VAL A 24 5.78 -11.38 -5.10
CA VAL A 24 4.82 -12.25 -5.80
C VAL A 24 4.60 -11.75 -7.22
N MET A 25 4.32 -10.46 -7.39
CA MET A 25 4.06 -9.89 -8.71
C MET A 25 5.30 -9.89 -9.61
N LEU A 26 6.50 -9.72 -9.05
CA LEU A 26 7.73 -9.73 -9.82
C LEU A 26 8.13 -11.13 -10.26
N LEU A 27 8.05 -12.11 -9.37
CA LEU A 27 8.60 -13.45 -9.60
C LEU A 27 7.56 -14.45 -10.11
N ILE A 28 6.34 -14.40 -9.58
CA ILE A 28 5.28 -15.38 -9.83
C ILE A 28 3.90 -14.69 -9.97
N PRO A 29 3.74 -13.72 -10.90
CA PRO A 29 2.50 -12.92 -11.00
C PRO A 29 1.26 -13.78 -11.29
N GLU A 30 1.42 -14.92 -11.93
CA GLU A 30 0.33 -15.85 -12.24
C GLU A 30 -0.41 -16.33 -10.99
N ILE A 31 0.30 -16.50 -9.88
CA ILE A 31 -0.31 -16.93 -8.61
C ILE A 31 -1.31 -15.88 -8.13
N HIS A 32 -0.94 -14.61 -8.16
CA HIS A 32 -1.85 -13.52 -7.78
C HIS A 32 -3.05 -13.43 -8.73
N ALA A 33 -2.81 -13.47 -10.03
CA ALA A 33 -3.87 -13.41 -11.02
C ALA A 33 -4.88 -14.55 -10.83
N ASN A 34 -4.40 -15.76 -10.62
CA ASN A 34 -5.27 -16.93 -10.42
C ASN A 34 -6.03 -16.87 -9.08
N ALA A 35 -5.37 -16.42 -8.01
CA ALA A 35 -6.00 -16.36 -6.68
C ALA A 35 -7.14 -15.34 -6.61
N PHE A 36 -6.98 -14.18 -7.25
CA PHE A 36 -7.95 -13.07 -7.18
C PHE A 36 -8.74 -12.85 -8.48
N GLY A 37 -8.49 -13.66 -9.52
CA GLY A 37 -9.18 -13.52 -10.79
C GLY A 37 -8.81 -12.27 -11.58
N PHE A 38 -7.61 -11.72 -11.35
CA PHE A 38 -7.11 -10.60 -12.13
C PHE A 38 -6.72 -11.03 -13.54
N PRO A 39 -6.91 -10.15 -14.55
CA PRO A 39 -6.31 -10.37 -15.86
C PRO A 39 -4.80 -10.49 -15.73
N TYR A 40 -4.22 -11.48 -16.39
CA TYR A 40 -2.76 -11.68 -16.37
C TYR A 40 -2.11 -10.97 -17.57
N GLU A 41 -1.16 -10.10 -17.28
CA GLU A 41 -0.31 -9.47 -18.28
C GLU A 41 1.12 -9.42 -17.73
N GLU A 42 2.00 -10.23 -18.29
CA GLU A 42 3.32 -10.52 -17.71
C GLU A 42 4.16 -9.26 -17.48
N PHE A 43 4.26 -8.38 -18.48
CA PHE A 43 5.07 -7.18 -18.36
C PHE A 43 4.50 -6.22 -17.31
N ALA A 44 3.21 -5.92 -17.42
CA ALA A 44 2.55 -4.97 -16.50
C ALA A 44 2.58 -5.49 -15.07
N ASP A 45 2.30 -6.77 -14.86
CA ASP A 45 2.29 -7.36 -13.53
C ASP A 45 3.66 -7.35 -12.87
N ARG A 46 4.72 -7.70 -13.63
CA ARG A 46 6.09 -7.64 -13.11
C ARG A 46 6.55 -6.20 -12.87
N PHE A 47 6.12 -5.26 -13.70
CA PHE A 47 6.42 -3.84 -13.52
C PHE A 47 5.76 -3.29 -12.24
N ILE A 48 4.49 -3.66 -12.01
CA ILE A 48 3.78 -3.36 -10.75
C ILE A 48 4.54 -3.95 -9.56
N GLY A 49 5.03 -5.17 -9.69
CA GLY A 49 5.86 -5.81 -8.65
C GLY A 49 7.11 -4.99 -8.31
N ALA A 50 7.81 -4.50 -9.32
CA ALA A 50 8.97 -3.63 -9.13
C ALA A 50 8.60 -2.32 -8.41
N LEU A 51 7.46 -1.70 -8.77
CA LEU A 51 6.95 -0.51 -8.08
C LEU A 51 6.64 -0.79 -6.60
N PHE A 52 5.99 -1.90 -6.30
CA PHE A 52 5.69 -2.29 -4.91
C PHE A 52 6.96 -2.51 -4.09
N ILE A 53 8.01 -3.08 -4.68
CA ILE A 53 9.30 -3.22 -3.99
C ILE A 53 9.91 -1.85 -3.70
N GLY A 54 9.80 -0.91 -4.62
CA GLY A 54 10.21 0.49 -4.39
C GLY A 54 9.45 1.12 -3.22
N PHE A 55 8.13 0.96 -3.17
CA PHE A 55 7.31 1.41 -2.03
C PHE A 55 7.73 0.72 -0.73
N ALA A 56 7.99 -0.57 -0.76
CA ALA A 56 8.43 -1.33 0.41
C ALA A 56 9.73 -0.78 1.00
N ILE A 57 10.71 -0.53 0.16
CA ILE A 57 11.99 0.05 0.57
C ILE A 57 11.77 1.44 1.17
N GLY A 58 10.97 2.30 0.53
CA GLY A 58 10.64 3.63 1.04
C GLY A 58 10.00 3.58 2.43
N ASN A 59 9.05 2.69 2.62
CA ASN A 59 8.36 2.50 3.91
C ASN A 59 9.31 1.95 5.00
N ILE A 60 10.17 1.00 4.67
CA ILE A 60 11.14 0.44 5.62
C ILE A 60 12.17 1.50 6.03
N LEU A 61 12.64 2.32 5.10
CA LEU A 61 13.54 3.43 5.43
C LEU A 61 12.82 4.48 6.30
N ALA A 62 11.58 4.80 5.98
CA ALA A 62 10.76 5.71 6.79
C ALA A 62 10.50 5.16 8.21
N TYR A 63 10.29 3.85 8.35
CA TYR A 63 10.18 3.20 9.67
C TYR A 63 11.42 3.44 10.53
N ARG A 64 12.60 3.52 9.93
CA ARG A 64 13.88 3.76 10.64
C ARG A 64 14.12 5.22 10.97
N ALA A 65 13.39 6.13 10.36
CA ALA A 65 13.55 7.56 10.61
C ALA A 65 13.06 7.93 12.01
N SER A 66 13.54 9.03 12.55
CA SER A 66 13.22 9.50 13.90
C SER A 66 12.25 10.67 13.94
N SER A 67 12.13 11.44 12.84
CA SER A 67 11.31 12.64 12.81
C SER A 67 10.24 12.64 11.71
N TRP A 68 9.13 13.31 11.98
CA TRP A 68 8.02 13.47 11.05
C TRP A 68 8.46 14.10 9.72
N GLU A 69 9.29 15.11 9.80
CA GLU A 69 9.77 15.84 8.62
C GLU A 69 10.48 14.95 7.61
N ASN A 70 11.09 13.86 8.10
CA ASN A 70 11.80 12.90 7.26
C ASN A 70 10.87 11.85 6.61
N VAL A 71 9.63 11.72 7.09
CA VAL A 71 8.70 10.69 6.61
C VAL A 71 7.41 11.25 6.03
N GLU A 72 7.16 12.52 6.20
CA GLU A 72 5.91 13.18 5.81
C GLU A 72 5.54 12.88 4.35
N PHE A 73 6.49 13.00 3.43
CA PHE A 73 6.22 12.75 2.03
C PHE A 73 5.88 11.27 1.75
N VAL A 74 6.49 10.33 2.48
CA VAL A 74 6.17 8.89 2.34
C VAL A 74 4.73 8.64 2.79
N VAL A 75 4.30 9.29 3.88
CA VAL A 75 2.92 9.19 4.36
C VAL A 75 1.94 9.73 3.33
N TYR A 76 2.20 10.91 2.76
CA TYR A 76 1.37 11.47 1.69
C TYR A 76 1.32 10.56 0.45
N MET A 77 2.48 10.04 0.06
CA MET A 77 2.57 9.12 -1.08
C MET A 77 1.71 7.87 -0.86
N ASN A 78 1.82 7.26 0.32
CA ASN A 78 1.03 6.08 0.67
C ASN A 78 -0.47 6.38 0.70
N ILE A 79 -0.90 7.48 1.33
CA ILE A 79 -2.31 7.87 1.37
C ILE A 79 -2.84 8.09 -0.05
N THR A 80 -2.12 8.83 -0.88
CA THR A 80 -2.52 9.10 -2.27
C THR A 80 -2.64 7.81 -3.07
N PHE A 81 -1.63 6.95 -2.99
CA PHE A 81 -1.62 5.66 -3.69
C PHE A 81 -2.80 4.78 -3.26
N LEU A 82 -3.05 4.68 -1.95
CA LEU A 82 -4.13 3.86 -1.41
C LEU A 82 -5.52 4.39 -1.80
N ILE A 83 -5.71 5.72 -1.80
CA ILE A 83 -6.98 6.32 -2.25
C ILE A 83 -7.22 6.03 -3.74
N LEU A 84 -6.23 6.28 -4.58
CA LEU A 84 -6.36 6.03 -6.01
C LEU A 84 -6.54 4.54 -6.31
N GLY A 85 -5.79 3.70 -5.62
CA GLY A 85 -5.93 2.24 -5.72
C GLY A 85 -7.33 1.77 -5.34
N LEU A 86 -7.89 2.30 -4.25
CA LEU A 86 -9.25 1.98 -3.82
C LEU A 86 -10.29 2.34 -4.88
N PHE A 87 -10.17 3.51 -5.51
CA PHE A 87 -11.07 3.89 -6.61
C PHE A 87 -10.96 2.95 -7.79
N VAL A 88 -9.75 2.57 -8.18
CA VAL A 88 -9.53 1.62 -9.29
C VAL A 88 -10.12 0.25 -8.95
N GLU A 89 -9.88 -0.26 -7.74
CA GLU A 89 -10.42 -1.55 -7.29
C GLU A 89 -11.94 -1.57 -7.31
N LEU A 90 -12.58 -0.55 -6.71
CA LEU A 90 -14.04 -0.46 -6.64
C LEU A 90 -14.66 -0.29 -8.04
N TYR A 91 -14.08 0.56 -8.87
CA TYR A 91 -14.52 0.71 -10.25
C TYR A 91 -14.44 -0.61 -11.02
N SER A 92 -13.31 -1.30 -10.90
CA SER A 92 -13.08 -2.57 -11.61
C SER A 92 -14.06 -3.67 -11.19
N ILE A 93 -14.42 -3.72 -9.91
CA ILE A 93 -15.46 -4.63 -9.41
C ILE A 93 -16.84 -4.20 -9.93
N ALA A 94 -17.15 -2.91 -9.89
CA ALA A 94 -18.45 -2.39 -10.31
C ALA A 94 -18.74 -2.63 -11.80
N VAL A 95 -17.72 -2.56 -12.66
CA VAL A 95 -17.88 -2.83 -14.10
C VAL A 95 -17.58 -4.29 -14.47
N ALA A 96 -17.50 -5.17 -13.46
CA ALA A 96 -17.29 -6.62 -13.62
C ALA A 96 -16.00 -7.01 -14.36
N ILE A 97 -14.97 -6.17 -14.30
CA ILE A 97 -13.62 -6.54 -14.77
C ILE A 97 -12.98 -7.52 -13.79
N LEU A 98 -13.23 -7.34 -12.49
CA LEU A 98 -12.74 -8.21 -11.42
C LEU A 98 -13.89 -8.97 -10.76
N PRO A 99 -13.67 -10.23 -10.36
CA PRO A 99 -14.66 -10.99 -9.62
C PRO A 99 -14.79 -10.49 -8.17
N MET A 100 -15.87 -10.88 -7.51
CA MET A 100 -16.16 -10.50 -6.12
C MET A 100 -15.06 -10.92 -5.14
N VAL A 101 -14.30 -11.97 -5.44
CA VAL A 101 -13.17 -12.40 -4.58
C VAL A 101 -12.11 -11.30 -4.45
N ALA A 102 -11.99 -10.43 -5.44
CA ALA A 102 -11.08 -9.27 -5.38
C ALA A 102 -11.46 -8.28 -4.27
N PHE A 103 -12.65 -8.39 -3.68
CA PHE A 103 -13.07 -7.57 -2.54
C PHE A 103 -12.16 -7.76 -1.32
N ALA A 104 -11.50 -8.92 -1.19
CA ALA A 104 -10.49 -9.13 -0.15
C ALA A 104 -9.34 -8.12 -0.25
N GLN A 105 -8.94 -7.75 -1.46
CA GLN A 105 -7.92 -6.73 -1.68
C GLN A 105 -8.42 -5.33 -1.32
N VAL A 106 -9.69 -5.03 -1.59
CA VAL A 106 -10.33 -3.78 -1.15
C VAL A 106 -10.27 -3.65 0.37
N VAL A 107 -10.57 -4.73 1.10
CA VAL A 107 -10.49 -4.74 2.57
C VAL A 107 -9.07 -4.41 3.05
N LEU A 108 -8.05 -5.00 2.43
CA LEU A 108 -6.66 -4.71 2.76
C LEU A 108 -6.30 -3.25 2.48
N THR A 109 -6.70 -2.72 1.33
CA THR A 109 -6.46 -1.33 0.94
C THR A 109 -7.11 -0.36 1.92
N VAL A 110 -8.37 -0.60 2.31
CA VAL A 110 -9.09 0.21 3.30
C VAL A 110 -8.40 0.13 4.67
N PHE A 111 -7.98 -1.04 5.09
CA PHE A 111 -7.26 -1.22 6.35
C PHE A 111 -5.97 -0.38 6.39
N LEU A 112 -5.14 -0.47 5.37
CA LEU A 112 -3.90 0.30 5.29
C LEU A 112 -4.17 1.81 5.22
N LEU A 113 -5.20 2.21 4.47
CA LEU A 113 -5.59 3.61 4.36
C LEU A 113 -6.00 4.19 5.72
N ILE A 114 -6.79 3.46 6.50
CA ILE A 114 -7.19 3.85 7.85
C ILE A 114 -5.97 4.04 8.74
N LEU A 115 -5.00 3.12 8.68
CA LEU A 115 -3.77 3.24 9.46
C LEU A 115 -3.03 4.56 9.17
N PHE A 116 -2.86 4.90 7.88
CA PHE A 116 -2.12 6.09 7.50
C PHE A 116 -2.89 7.38 7.76
N ILE A 117 -4.20 7.39 7.53
CA ILE A 117 -5.04 8.56 7.84
C ILE A 117 -5.00 8.85 9.35
N TYR A 118 -5.14 7.82 10.18
CA TYR A 118 -5.05 7.99 11.63
C TYR A 118 -3.66 8.47 12.05
N ALA A 119 -2.60 7.88 11.51
CA ALA A 119 -1.24 8.28 11.81
C ALA A 119 -0.95 9.73 11.40
N TYR A 120 -1.45 10.14 10.24
CA TYR A 120 -1.36 11.52 9.77
C TYR A 120 -2.11 12.48 10.70
N TYR A 121 -3.35 12.14 11.06
CA TYR A 121 -4.15 12.95 11.97
C TYR A 121 -3.46 13.10 13.34
N GLU A 122 -2.96 12.01 13.90
CA GLU A 122 -2.21 12.04 15.17
C GLU A 122 -0.99 12.95 15.08
N ALA A 123 -0.23 12.89 13.99
CA ALA A 123 0.94 13.74 13.78
C ALA A 123 0.57 15.21 13.72
N LYS A 124 -0.50 15.57 13.00
CA LYS A 124 -0.97 16.96 12.89
C LYS A 124 -1.51 17.49 14.21
N MET A 125 -2.20 16.69 14.98
CA MET A 125 -2.70 17.11 16.30
C MET A 125 -1.56 17.42 17.28
N LYS A 126 -0.43 16.71 17.19
CA LYS A 126 0.74 16.96 18.02
C LYS A 126 1.52 18.22 17.62
N GLN A 127 1.32 18.71 16.39
CA GLN A 127 1.94 19.96 15.93
C GLN A 127 1.20 21.23 16.41
N THR A 128 -0.03 21.09 16.82
CA THR A 128 -0.84 22.18 17.36
C THR A 128 -0.83 22.18 18.88
#